data_c8bc852021500b08978805fdc8a91a1a
#
_entry.id   c8bc852021500b08978805fdc8a91a1a
#
_cell.length_a   1.000
_cell.length_b   1.000
_cell.length_c   1.000
_cell.angle_alpha   90.00
_cell.angle_beta   90.00
_cell.angle_gamma   90.00
#
_symmetry.space_group_name_H-M   'P 1'
#
loop_
_entity.id
_entity.type
_entity.pdbx_description
1 polymer ?
#
loop_
_entity_poly.entity_id
_entity_poly.type
_entity_poly.pdbx_seq_one_letter_code
_entity_poly.pdbx_strand_id
1 'polypeptide(L)'
;VEKYRLTDAARTVDYQENGVTHKFTLRQIEALRDFSDIKAGTLGGWIEEESNLSHDGDCWIYDHNSAVFAGAVISGNARVTQPCTISHGASLTGECWADRADISHGAAIYDRAMIQMSQVRGECRIFGDARVMHQSQVIAAVGLTEDRDQRLQIYDNATVNGSRIVHQAQIYGRALVNHAFIEHRAAVYEDAILEGNDENNVWVCDCAQIYGQARIVAGNEIDQCPTIRYSSQVFGHALIEGDCVLKHHVHVFDDAVITGGPVQLDDRIKICGQARVTGNVFIENQVTVTDDAVIEAFNGDPLHLRGARIISGNEYITRTPVIGAI
;
A
#
# COMPACT_ATOMS: atom_id res chain seq x y z
N VAL A 1 18.61 17.20 31.50
CA VAL A 1 19.65 17.92 30.72
C VAL A 1 19.17 18.08 29.28
N GLU A 2 19.13 19.30 28.81
CA GLU A 2 18.70 19.60 27.42
C GLU A 2 19.64 18.97 26.42
N LYS A 3 19.08 18.35 25.41
CA LYS A 3 19.81 17.67 24.34
C LYS A 3 20.28 18.65 23.28
N TYR A 4 19.49 19.70 23.00
CA TYR A 4 19.73 20.67 21.94
C TYR A 4 19.18 22.04 22.32
N ARG A 5 19.50 23.04 21.53
CA ARG A 5 18.91 24.38 21.61
C ARG A 5 18.46 24.83 20.23
N LEU A 6 17.54 25.78 20.21
CA LEU A 6 17.19 26.52 19.00
C LEU A 6 18.21 27.61 18.76
N THR A 7 18.82 27.67 17.59
CA THR A 7 19.75 28.72 17.21
C THR A 7 19.04 30.00 16.79
N ASP A 8 19.77 31.09 16.60
CA ASP A 8 19.21 32.34 16.09
C ASP A 8 18.91 32.30 14.59
N ALA A 9 19.42 31.30 13.87
CA ALA A 9 19.11 31.13 12.45
C ALA A 9 17.61 30.84 12.28
N ALA A 10 16.95 31.63 11.44
CA ALA A 10 15.52 31.52 11.18
C ALA A 10 15.23 31.29 9.71
N ARG A 11 14.22 30.51 9.43
CA ARG A 11 13.70 30.23 8.09
C ARG A 11 12.17 30.22 8.11
N THR A 12 11.55 30.72 7.06
CA THR A 12 10.09 30.69 6.93
C THR A 12 9.68 29.63 5.92
N VAL A 13 8.66 28.85 6.27
CA VAL A 13 8.02 27.89 5.37
C VAL A 13 6.58 28.34 5.14
N ASP A 14 6.19 28.42 3.88
CA ASP A 14 4.82 28.72 3.46
C ASP A 14 4.10 27.39 3.17
N TYR A 15 2.90 27.24 3.74
CA TYR A 15 2.04 26.12 3.49
C TYR A 15 0.66 26.57 3.03
N GLN A 16 0.20 26.05 1.91
CA GLN A 16 -1.12 26.39 1.39
C GLN A 16 -2.15 25.31 1.69
N GLU A 17 -3.25 25.69 2.30
CA GLU A 17 -4.38 24.83 2.55
C GLU A 17 -5.69 25.58 2.35
N ASN A 18 -6.59 25.01 1.54
CA ASN A 18 -7.90 25.59 1.21
C ASN A 18 -7.82 27.06 0.71
N GLY A 19 -6.81 27.38 -0.09
CA GLY A 19 -6.61 28.72 -0.63
C GLY A 19 -6.03 29.74 0.35
N VAL A 20 -5.70 29.31 1.57
CA VAL A 20 -5.06 30.14 2.61
C VAL A 20 -3.59 29.76 2.73
N THR A 21 -2.72 30.76 2.73
CA THR A 21 -1.29 30.58 2.98
C THR A 21 -1.00 30.72 4.47
N HIS A 22 -0.46 29.66 5.08
CA HIS A 22 0.03 29.69 6.46
C HIS A 22 1.54 29.80 6.46
N LYS A 23 2.09 30.66 7.30
CA LYS A 23 3.54 30.87 7.44
C LYS A 23 4.02 30.31 8.77
N PHE A 24 5.06 29.49 8.71
CA PHE A 24 5.73 28.96 9.89
C PHE A 24 7.16 29.45 9.95
N THR A 25 7.58 29.96 11.10
CA THR A 25 8.95 30.37 11.34
C THR A 25 9.68 29.24 12.06
N LEU A 26 10.74 28.76 11.44
CA LEU A 26 11.55 27.64 11.93
C LEU A 26 12.92 28.14 12.37
N ARG A 27 13.47 27.44 13.36
CA ARG A 27 14.83 27.66 13.83
C ARG A 27 15.64 26.37 13.70
N GLN A 28 16.91 26.53 13.31
CA GLN A 28 17.83 25.40 13.22
C GLN A 28 18.20 24.91 14.61
N ILE A 29 18.32 23.61 14.80
CA ILE A 29 18.73 22.99 16.05
C ILE A 29 20.24 22.79 16.11
N GLU A 30 20.78 22.85 17.32
CA GLU A 30 22.19 22.58 17.62
C GLU A 30 22.28 21.68 18.85
N ALA A 31 23.01 20.58 18.74
CA ALA A 31 23.21 19.66 19.87
C ALA A 31 24.03 20.32 20.98
N LEU A 32 23.59 20.17 22.23
CA LEU A 32 24.27 20.70 23.41
C LEU A 32 25.18 19.69 24.10
N ARG A 33 25.00 18.41 23.79
CA ARG A 33 25.78 17.31 24.36
C ARG A 33 25.97 16.20 23.34
N ASP A 34 26.91 15.31 23.61
CA ASP A 34 27.06 14.10 22.82
C ASP A 34 25.94 13.11 23.12
N PHE A 35 25.36 12.54 22.11
CA PHE A 35 24.40 11.42 22.20
C PHE A 35 24.41 10.63 20.90
N SER A 36 24.25 9.30 21.00
CA SER A 36 24.35 8.42 19.81
C SER A 36 25.59 8.77 18.96
N ASP A 37 25.39 9.02 17.67
CA ASP A 37 26.44 9.44 16.72
C ASP A 37 26.57 10.97 16.58
N ILE A 38 25.87 11.73 17.41
CA ILE A 38 25.86 13.20 17.38
C ILE A 38 26.78 13.77 18.43
N LYS A 39 27.61 14.72 18.03
CA LYS A 39 28.52 15.45 18.92
C LYS A 39 27.94 16.82 19.29
N ALA A 40 28.25 17.27 20.50
CA ALA A 40 27.92 18.63 20.94
C ALA A 40 28.38 19.65 19.89
N GLY A 41 27.53 20.63 19.57
CA GLY A 41 27.79 21.63 18.53
C GLY A 41 27.33 21.24 17.13
N THR A 42 26.89 20.02 16.91
CA THR A 42 26.37 19.59 15.60
C THR A 42 25.05 20.32 15.31
N LEU A 43 24.96 20.93 14.13
CA LEU A 43 23.73 21.52 13.62
C LEU A 43 22.87 20.43 12.97
N GLY A 44 21.58 20.51 13.17
CA GLY A 44 20.59 19.63 12.54
C GLY A 44 19.62 20.37 11.63
N GLY A 45 18.42 19.84 11.50
CA GLY A 45 17.34 20.45 10.73
C GLY A 45 16.65 21.60 11.43
N TRP A 46 15.43 21.90 10.98
CA TRP A 46 14.67 23.07 11.38
C TRP A 46 13.37 22.66 12.06
N ILE A 47 13.07 23.26 13.20
CA ILE A 47 11.82 23.05 13.93
C ILE A 47 11.14 24.37 14.25
N GLU A 48 9.83 24.34 14.43
CA GLU A 48 9.04 25.50 14.80
C GLU A 48 9.17 25.81 16.30
N GLU A 49 9.10 24.78 17.11
CA GLU A 49 9.15 24.87 18.58
C GLU A 49 9.72 23.59 19.20
N GLU A 50 10.12 23.65 20.46
CA GLU A 50 10.77 22.52 21.13
C GLU A 50 9.90 21.27 21.23
N SER A 51 8.57 21.44 21.21
CA SER A 51 7.65 20.28 21.19
C SER A 51 7.77 19.43 19.94
N ASN A 52 8.38 19.92 18.86
CA ASN A 52 8.59 19.18 17.64
C ASN A 52 9.68 18.10 17.73
N LEU A 53 10.60 18.23 18.68
CA LEU A 53 11.69 17.27 18.88
C LEU A 53 11.91 17.02 20.37
N SER A 54 11.76 15.78 20.80
CA SER A 54 11.97 15.41 22.21
C SER A 54 13.43 15.57 22.63
N HIS A 55 13.65 16.05 23.84
CA HIS A 55 14.95 16.03 24.49
C HIS A 55 15.33 14.66 25.04
N ASP A 56 14.34 13.77 25.23
CA ASP A 56 14.57 12.40 25.68
C ASP A 56 14.92 11.49 24.50
N GLY A 57 15.67 10.44 24.77
CA GLY A 57 16.09 9.51 23.75
C GLY A 57 17.13 10.09 22.77
N ASP A 58 17.40 9.34 21.70
CA ASP A 58 18.42 9.69 20.72
C ASP A 58 17.83 10.22 19.40
N CYS A 59 16.53 10.56 19.38
CA CYS A 59 15.91 11.08 18.16
C CYS A 59 16.61 12.36 17.68
N TRP A 60 16.78 12.47 16.37
CA TRP A 60 17.48 13.59 15.75
C TRP A 60 17.03 13.84 14.31
N ILE A 61 17.11 15.11 13.91
CA ILE A 61 16.88 15.58 12.55
C ILE A 61 18.26 15.92 11.96
N TYR A 62 18.79 14.98 11.18
CA TYR A 62 20.19 15.06 10.69
C TYR A 62 20.38 16.09 9.58
N ASP A 63 19.46 16.14 8.63
CA ASP A 63 19.61 16.92 7.41
C ASP A 63 19.27 18.40 7.63
N HIS A 64 20.14 19.28 7.15
CA HIS A 64 20.00 20.71 7.29
C HIS A 64 18.87 21.33 6.46
N ASN A 65 18.24 20.55 5.59
CA ASN A 65 17.09 21.00 4.80
C ASN A 65 15.76 20.40 5.28
N SER A 66 15.81 19.56 6.32
CA SER A 66 14.60 18.99 6.91
C SER A 66 13.87 20.00 7.77
N ALA A 67 12.53 19.94 7.75
CA ALA A 67 11.66 20.81 8.52
C ALA A 67 10.61 20.00 9.28
N VAL A 68 10.42 20.30 10.55
CA VAL A 68 9.38 19.70 11.40
C VAL A 68 8.61 20.83 12.09
N PHE A 69 7.30 20.89 11.85
CA PHE A 69 6.50 22.02 12.30
C PHE A 69 5.01 21.66 12.40
N ALA A 70 4.17 22.63 12.71
CA ALA A 70 2.72 22.49 12.78
C ALA A 70 2.26 21.29 13.63
N GLY A 71 2.77 21.19 14.86
CA GLY A 71 2.37 20.17 15.83
C GLY A 71 2.93 18.76 15.56
N ALA A 72 3.82 18.60 14.60
CA ALA A 72 4.51 17.32 14.39
C ALA A 72 5.49 17.06 15.54
N VAL A 73 5.67 15.79 15.91
CA VAL A 73 6.51 15.38 17.04
C VAL A 73 7.45 14.25 16.63
N ILE A 74 8.74 14.46 16.85
CA ILE A 74 9.78 13.44 16.70
C ILE A 74 10.23 13.06 18.13
N SER A 75 10.17 11.77 18.46
CA SER A 75 10.51 11.29 19.82
C SER A 75 11.16 9.92 19.79
N GLY A 76 11.51 9.41 20.98
CA GLY A 76 12.19 8.13 21.12
C GLY A 76 13.57 8.14 20.46
N ASN A 77 13.83 7.17 19.61
CA ASN A 77 15.07 7.05 18.84
C ASN A 77 14.84 7.23 17.32
N ALA A 78 13.76 7.90 16.96
CA ALA A 78 13.42 8.14 15.56
C ALA A 78 14.49 9.00 14.86
N ARG A 79 14.79 8.68 13.61
CA ARG A 79 15.81 9.37 12.81
C ARG A 79 15.23 9.95 11.54
N VAL A 80 15.56 11.21 11.27
CA VAL A 80 15.20 11.91 10.03
C VAL A 80 16.53 12.26 9.33
N THR A 81 16.92 11.47 8.32
CA THR A 81 18.30 11.43 7.83
C THR A 81 18.58 12.22 6.55
N GLN A 82 17.66 12.29 5.63
CA GLN A 82 17.74 13.06 4.38
C GLN A 82 16.61 14.07 4.34
N PRO A 83 16.57 15.04 3.43
CA PRO A 83 15.58 16.09 3.48
C PRO A 83 14.16 15.56 3.60
N CYS A 84 13.52 15.88 4.72
CA CYS A 84 12.13 15.52 5.01
C CYS A 84 11.33 16.76 5.38
N THR A 85 10.03 16.73 5.10
CA THR A 85 9.06 17.68 5.64
C THR A 85 8.06 16.89 6.49
N ILE A 86 8.02 17.17 7.78
CA ILE A 86 7.16 16.45 8.73
C ILE A 86 6.32 17.51 9.45
N SER A 87 4.99 17.42 9.32
CA SER A 87 4.14 18.52 9.74
C SER A 87 2.71 18.08 10.10
N HIS A 88 1.91 19.04 10.55
CA HIS A 88 0.47 18.88 10.75
C HIS A 88 0.11 17.66 11.59
N GLY A 89 0.68 17.59 12.80
CA GLY A 89 0.33 16.57 13.77
C GLY A 89 0.88 15.17 13.49
N ALA A 90 1.78 15.01 12.53
CA ALA A 90 2.45 13.74 12.31
C ALA A 90 3.36 13.40 13.49
N SER A 91 3.51 12.12 13.78
CA SER A 91 4.38 11.65 14.86
C SER A 91 5.32 10.54 14.40
N LEU A 92 6.59 10.68 14.75
CA LEU A 92 7.62 9.68 14.55
C LEU A 92 8.19 9.30 15.91
N THR A 93 8.12 8.01 16.26
CA THR A 93 8.60 7.53 17.57
C THR A 93 9.23 6.13 17.43
N GLY A 94 9.67 5.56 18.55
CA GLY A 94 10.36 4.28 18.55
C GLY A 94 11.72 4.37 17.88
N GLU A 95 12.02 3.48 16.97
CA GLU A 95 13.26 3.43 16.18
C GLU A 95 12.99 3.63 14.69
N CYS A 96 11.91 4.33 14.33
CA CYS A 96 11.54 4.54 12.94
C CYS A 96 12.54 5.45 12.22
N TRP A 97 12.53 5.36 10.91
CA TRP A 97 13.46 6.08 10.05
C TRP A 97 12.71 6.73 8.90
N ALA A 98 12.88 8.04 8.76
CA ALA A 98 12.38 8.84 7.64
C ALA A 98 13.55 9.37 6.83
N ASP A 99 13.49 9.18 5.51
CA ASP A 99 14.53 9.57 4.56
C ASP A 99 13.87 10.09 3.29
N ARG A 100 14.08 11.35 2.96
CA ARG A 100 13.45 11.99 1.79
C ARG A 100 11.94 11.74 1.75
N ALA A 101 11.29 11.97 2.87
CA ALA A 101 9.88 11.70 3.07
C ALA A 101 9.11 12.99 3.37
N ASP A 102 7.83 13.00 2.97
CA ASP A 102 6.86 14.02 3.34
C ASP A 102 5.78 13.33 4.17
N ILE A 103 5.73 13.62 5.46
CA ILE A 103 4.85 12.94 6.42
C ILE A 103 4.00 13.99 7.14
N SER A 104 2.67 13.87 7.05
CA SER A 104 1.81 14.95 7.55
C SER A 104 0.40 14.48 7.93
N HIS A 105 -0.36 15.42 8.51
CA HIS A 105 -1.80 15.30 8.77
C HIS A 105 -2.19 14.09 9.63
N GLY A 106 -1.49 13.96 10.78
CA GLY A 106 -1.83 12.97 11.80
C GLY A 106 -1.26 11.56 11.53
N ALA A 107 -0.42 11.40 10.53
CA ALA A 107 0.26 10.12 10.29
C ALA A 107 1.14 9.74 11.49
N ALA A 108 1.04 8.49 11.94
CA ALA A 108 1.83 7.96 13.04
C ALA A 108 2.77 6.85 12.54
N ILE A 109 4.07 7.10 12.68
CA ILE A 109 5.12 6.17 12.27
C ILE A 109 5.88 5.75 13.54
N TYR A 110 5.98 4.46 13.80
CA TYR A 110 6.64 3.98 15.02
C TYR A 110 7.27 2.60 14.86
N ASP A 111 7.72 2.01 15.95
CA ASP A 111 8.52 0.79 15.97
C ASP A 111 9.79 0.97 15.10
N ARG A 112 10.07 0.07 14.19
CA ARG A 112 11.21 0.13 13.25
C ARG A 112 10.79 0.42 11.82
N ALA A 113 9.62 1.00 11.63
CA ALA A 113 9.13 1.33 10.30
C ALA A 113 10.04 2.32 9.57
N MET A 114 10.14 2.17 8.26
CA MET A 114 10.97 3.02 7.40
C MET A 114 10.11 3.65 6.31
N ILE A 115 10.21 4.97 6.18
CA ILE A 115 9.60 5.73 5.09
C ILE A 115 10.72 6.38 4.29
N GLN A 116 10.88 5.98 3.03
CA GLN A 116 11.96 6.48 2.17
C GLN A 116 11.42 6.95 0.82
N MET A 117 11.80 8.16 0.41
CA MET A 117 11.38 8.77 -0.86
C MET A 117 9.88 8.62 -1.13
N SER A 118 9.06 8.87 -0.11
CA SER A 118 7.63 8.61 -0.17
C SER A 118 6.84 9.68 0.56
N GLN A 119 5.57 9.79 0.24
CA GLN A 119 4.63 10.68 0.90
C GLN A 119 3.65 9.88 1.75
N VAL A 120 3.45 10.31 3.00
CA VAL A 120 2.47 9.72 3.92
C VAL A 120 1.62 10.85 4.50
N ARG A 121 0.33 10.82 4.24
CA ARG A 121 -0.59 11.87 4.64
C ARG A 121 -1.87 11.29 5.23
N GLY A 122 -2.35 11.87 6.33
CA GLY A 122 -3.62 11.53 6.94
C GLY A 122 -3.49 10.58 8.13
N GLU A 123 -4.61 10.27 8.73
CA GLU A 123 -4.69 9.49 9.97
C GLU A 123 -4.42 8.00 9.71
N CYS A 124 -3.16 7.65 9.55
CA CYS A 124 -2.72 6.28 9.33
C CYS A 124 -1.70 5.85 10.39
N ARG A 125 -1.44 4.55 10.43
CA ARG A 125 -0.41 3.95 11.29
C ARG A 125 0.51 3.08 10.45
N ILE A 126 1.81 3.39 10.50
CA ILE A 126 2.85 2.57 9.84
C ILE A 126 3.84 2.16 10.93
N PHE A 127 3.95 0.87 11.19
CA PHE A 127 4.68 0.38 12.35
C PHE A 127 5.25 -1.03 12.13
N GLY A 128 5.77 -1.66 13.20
CA GLY A 128 6.48 -2.91 13.07
C GLY A 128 7.77 -2.73 12.30
N ASP A 129 8.05 -3.62 11.37
CA ASP A 129 9.19 -3.56 10.45
C ASP A 129 8.75 -3.16 9.02
N ALA A 130 7.62 -2.49 8.89
CA ALA A 130 7.09 -2.07 7.60
C ALA A 130 8.01 -1.10 6.87
N ARG A 131 8.04 -1.19 5.55
CA ARG A 131 8.84 -0.33 4.68
C ARG A 131 7.97 0.27 3.58
N VAL A 132 8.01 1.59 3.46
CA VAL A 132 7.32 2.33 2.40
C VAL A 132 8.39 3.10 1.64
N MET A 133 8.61 2.76 0.37
CA MET A 133 9.76 3.21 -0.40
C MET A 133 9.41 3.52 -1.85
N HIS A 134 10.40 4.08 -2.57
CA HIS A 134 10.39 4.23 -4.02
C HIS A 134 9.19 5.02 -4.57
N GLN A 135 9.01 6.24 -4.04
CA GLN A 135 7.96 7.17 -4.49
C GLN A 135 6.54 6.63 -4.29
N SER A 136 6.33 5.90 -3.20
CA SER A 136 5.00 5.50 -2.78
C SER A 136 4.22 6.69 -2.20
N GLN A 137 2.90 6.63 -2.32
CA GLN A 137 1.98 7.60 -1.75
C GLN A 137 0.99 6.87 -0.84
N VAL A 138 0.96 7.25 0.43
CA VAL A 138 0.00 6.75 1.41
C VAL A 138 -0.89 7.92 1.81
N ILE A 139 -2.17 7.86 1.45
CA ILE A 139 -3.12 8.95 1.68
C ILE A 139 -4.34 8.38 2.40
N ALA A 140 -4.36 8.52 3.71
CA ALA A 140 -5.42 7.99 4.55
C ALA A 140 -6.65 8.90 4.57
N ALA A 141 -7.81 8.30 4.82
CA ALA A 141 -9.03 9.03 5.11
C ALA A 141 -8.85 9.86 6.40
N VAL A 142 -9.54 10.99 6.46
CA VAL A 142 -9.53 11.90 7.62
C VAL A 142 -10.89 11.92 8.29
N GLY A 143 -10.93 12.34 9.56
CA GLY A 143 -12.17 12.47 10.30
C GLY A 143 -12.79 11.15 10.74
N LEU A 144 -11.99 10.11 10.85
CA LEU A 144 -12.43 8.81 11.34
C LEU A 144 -12.70 8.86 12.85
N THR A 145 -13.75 8.18 13.30
CA THR A 145 -14.02 8.02 14.73
C THR A 145 -13.16 6.89 15.31
N GLU A 146 -12.57 7.14 16.49
CA GLU A 146 -11.53 6.25 17.04
C GLU A 146 -11.98 4.81 17.26
N ASP A 147 -13.26 4.58 17.55
CA ASP A 147 -13.74 3.26 17.99
C ASP A 147 -14.47 2.44 16.92
N ARG A 148 -14.76 3.00 15.75
CA ARG A 148 -15.64 2.35 14.77
C ARG A 148 -15.06 2.26 13.37
N ASP A 149 -14.10 3.10 13.05
CA ASP A 149 -13.59 3.19 11.68
C ASP A 149 -12.20 2.58 11.57
N GLN A 150 -12.07 1.70 10.61
CA GLN A 150 -10.78 1.11 10.27
C GLN A 150 -9.85 2.20 9.76
N ARG A 151 -8.67 2.34 10.38
CA ARG A 151 -7.62 3.22 9.90
C ARG A 151 -6.76 2.50 8.87
N LEU A 152 -6.22 3.24 7.92
CA LEU A 152 -5.18 2.73 7.04
C LEU A 152 -3.98 2.31 7.90
N GLN A 153 -3.53 1.07 7.74
CA GLN A 153 -2.39 0.55 8.48
C GLN A 153 -1.45 -0.24 7.57
N ILE A 154 -0.16 -0.06 7.78
CA ILE A 154 0.90 -0.84 7.13
C ILE A 154 1.83 -1.30 8.26
N TYR A 155 1.97 -2.62 8.46
CA TYR A 155 2.69 -3.13 9.63
C TYR A 155 3.28 -4.52 9.40
N ASP A 156 3.74 -5.16 10.48
CA ASP A 156 4.51 -6.40 10.45
C ASP A 156 5.77 -6.24 9.60
N ASN A 157 6.01 -7.10 8.62
CA ASN A 157 7.15 -7.04 7.70
C ASN A 157 6.72 -6.65 6.28
N ALA A 158 5.61 -5.95 6.13
CA ALA A 158 5.12 -5.52 4.83
C ALA A 158 6.07 -4.54 4.13
N THR A 159 6.19 -4.66 2.82
CA THR A 159 6.99 -3.77 1.98
C THR A 159 6.12 -3.18 0.87
N VAL A 160 6.17 -1.86 0.72
CA VAL A 160 5.39 -1.10 -0.27
C VAL A 160 6.36 -0.28 -1.11
N ASN A 161 6.40 -0.56 -2.42
CA ASN A 161 7.28 0.11 -3.37
C ASN A 161 6.47 0.72 -4.52
N GLY A 162 6.73 1.98 -4.86
CA GLY A 162 6.16 2.63 -6.04
C GLY A 162 4.65 2.53 -6.13
N SER A 163 3.96 2.51 -5.00
CA SER A 163 2.54 2.18 -4.91
C SER A 163 1.72 3.32 -4.32
N ARG A 164 0.44 3.28 -4.56
CA ARG A 164 -0.51 4.22 -3.97
C ARG A 164 -1.48 3.47 -3.07
N ILE A 165 -1.46 3.80 -1.79
CA ILE A 165 -2.26 3.17 -0.74
C ILE A 165 -3.15 4.24 -0.15
N VAL A 166 -4.47 4.09 -0.26
CA VAL A 166 -5.39 5.17 0.11
C VAL A 166 -6.54 4.69 0.98
N HIS A 167 -7.23 5.63 1.59
CA HIS A 167 -8.42 5.49 2.42
C HIS A 167 -8.18 4.70 3.71
N GLN A 168 -8.65 3.47 3.77
CA GLN A 168 -8.66 2.62 4.96
C GLN A 168 -8.03 1.26 4.68
N ALA A 169 -7.17 1.18 3.67
CA ALA A 169 -6.51 -0.06 3.26
C ALA A 169 -5.62 -0.63 4.37
N GLN A 170 -5.44 -1.95 4.35
CA GLN A 170 -4.63 -2.68 5.32
C GLN A 170 -3.57 -3.51 4.60
N ILE A 171 -2.30 -3.33 4.96
CA ILE A 171 -1.20 -4.12 4.39
C ILE A 171 -0.34 -4.61 5.56
N TYR A 172 -0.20 -5.93 5.71
CA TYR A 172 0.53 -6.50 6.84
C TYR A 172 1.07 -7.90 6.54
N GLY A 173 1.55 -8.60 7.55
CA GLY A 173 2.24 -9.87 7.38
C GLY A 173 3.58 -9.67 6.70
N ARG A 174 3.86 -10.46 5.67
CA ARG A 174 5.06 -10.34 4.82
C ARG A 174 4.68 -9.92 3.40
N ALA A 175 3.58 -9.22 3.25
CA ALA A 175 3.09 -8.78 1.95
C ALA A 175 4.13 -7.91 1.23
N LEU A 176 4.29 -8.14 -0.07
CA LEU A 176 5.13 -7.34 -0.95
C LEU A 176 4.24 -6.66 -1.99
N VAL A 177 4.23 -5.34 -1.99
CA VAL A 177 3.35 -4.53 -2.83
C VAL A 177 4.21 -3.64 -3.71
N ASN A 178 4.31 -3.98 -5.00
CA ASN A 178 5.08 -3.24 -5.99
C ASN A 178 4.16 -2.69 -7.07
N HIS A 179 4.21 -1.39 -7.32
CA HIS A 179 3.43 -0.72 -8.36
C HIS A 179 1.94 -1.13 -8.33
N ALA A 180 1.31 -0.95 -7.18
CA ALA A 180 -0.10 -1.27 -6.98
C ALA A 180 -0.88 -0.04 -6.52
N PHE A 181 -2.16 -0.04 -6.82
CA PHE A 181 -3.13 0.92 -6.30
C PHE A 181 -4.10 0.16 -5.38
N ILE A 182 -4.02 0.42 -4.08
CA ILE A 182 -4.84 -0.26 -3.07
C ILE A 182 -5.71 0.78 -2.37
N GLU A 183 -7.02 0.63 -2.43
CA GLU A 183 -7.94 1.64 -1.96
C GLU A 183 -9.13 1.08 -1.17
N HIS A 184 -9.91 1.97 -0.60
CA HIS A 184 -11.05 1.68 0.26
C HIS A 184 -10.65 0.83 1.47
N ARG A 185 -11.28 -0.30 1.69
CA ARG A 185 -10.99 -1.22 2.80
C ARG A 185 -10.29 -2.50 2.35
N ALA A 186 -9.65 -2.45 1.19
CA ALA A 186 -8.92 -3.60 0.66
C ALA A 186 -7.77 -3.99 1.60
N ALA A 187 -7.48 -5.28 1.64
CA ALA A 187 -6.42 -5.83 2.49
C ALA A 187 -5.48 -6.74 1.71
N VAL A 188 -4.18 -6.60 1.96
CA VAL A 188 -3.13 -7.46 1.40
C VAL A 188 -2.26 -7.91 2.55
N TYR A 189 -2.16 -9.22 2.78
CA TYR A 189 -1.47 -9.73 3.96
C TYR A 189 -0.89 -11.14 3.76
N GLU A 190 -0.36 -11.71 4.83
CA GLU A 190 0.40 -12.94 4.80
C GLU A 190 1.57 -12.83 3.81
N ASP A 191 1.79 -13.79 2.93
CA ASP A 191 2.88 -13.80 1.97
C ASP A 191 2.47 -13.35 0.56
N ALA A 192 1.37 -12.62 0.45
CA ALA A 192 0.86 -12.15 -0.83
C ALA A 192 1.84 -11.22 -1.54
N ILE A 193 1.93 -11.35 -2.86
CA ILE A 193 2.80 -10.52 -3.72
C ILE A 193 1.97 -9.87 -4.82
N LEU A 194 2.04 -8.54 -4.89
CA LEU A 194 1.49 -7.77 -6.00
C LEU A 194 2.64 -7.19 -6.81
N GLU A 195 2.68 -7.48 -8.09
CA GLU A 195 3.74 -7.04 -8.99
C GLU A 195 3.16 -6.28 -10.19
N GLY A 196 3.00 -4.98 -10.03
CA GLY A 196 2.81 -4.07 -11.14
C GLY A 196 4.15 -3.68 -11.76
N ASN A 197 4.11 -2.76 -12.71
CA ASN A 197 5.28 -2.18 -13.37
C ASN A 197 5.00 -0.70 -13.71
N ASP A 198 5.95 -0.05 -14.38
CA ASP A 198 5.82 1.38 -14.70
C ASP A 198 4.64 1.70 -15.62
N GLU A 199 4.19 0.75 -16.42
CA GLU A 199 3.07 0.92 -17.36
C GLU A 199 1.73 0.53 -16.73
N ASN A 200 1.72 -0.52 -15.91
CA ASN A 200 0.50 -1.13 -15.40
C ASN A 200 0.57 -1.37 -13.89
N ASN A 201 -0.39 -0.85 -13.17
CA ASN A 201 -0.54 -1.13 -11.75
C ASN A 201 -1.47 -2.32 -11.51
N VAL A 202 -1.25 -3.03 -10.40
CA VAL A 202 -2.23 -3.96 -9.84
C VAL A 202 -3.22 -3.14 -9.02
N TRP A 203 -4.52 -3.33 -9.26
CA TRP A 203 -5.59 -2.60 -8.57
C TRP A 203 -6.33 -3.52 -7.61
N VAL A 204 -6.38 -3.13 -6.34
CA VAL A 204 -7.14 -3.84 -5.29
C VAL A 204 -8.01 -2.83 -4.57
N CYS A 205 -9.33 -2.98 -4.65
CA CYS A 205 -10.23 -1.97 -4.13
C CYS A 205 -11.46 -2.56 -3.43
N ASP A 206 -12.30 -1.68 -2.91
CA ASP A 206 -13.47 -2.01 -2.11
C ASP A 206 -13.09 -2.80 -0.85
N CYS A 207 -13.63 -4.00 -0.68
CA CYS A 207 -13.30 -4.89 0.44
C CYS A 207 -12.55 -6.15 -0.01
N ALA A 208 -11.86 -6.08 -1.15
CA ALA A 208 -11.12 -7.21 -1.68
C ALA A 208 -9.95 -7.59 -0.75
N GLN A 209 -9.63 -8.88 -0.72
CA GLN A 209 -8.56 -9.41 0.12
C GLN A 209 -7.63 -10.30 -0.70
N ILE A 210 -6.34 -10.05 -0.56
CA ILE A 210 -5.28 -10.84 -1.19
C ILE A 210 -4.39 -11.36 -0.07
N TYR A 211 -4.27 -12.67 0.07
CA TYR A 211 -3.53 -13.26 1.18
C TYR A 211 -2.99 -14.67 0.86
N GLY A 212 -2.49 -15.37 1.86
CA GLY A 212 -1.81 -16.64 1.66
C GLY A 212 -0.50 -16.43 0.92
N GLN A 213 -0.26 -17.21 -0.12
CA GLN A 213 0.89 -17.10 -1.01
C GLN A 213 0.44 -16.68 -2.43
N ALA A 214 -0.66 -15.98 -2.51
CA ALA A 214 -1.20 -15.50 -3.78
C ALA A 214 -0.26 -14.49 -4.44
N ARG A 215 -0.22 -14.53 -5.77
CA ARG A 215 0.59 -13.63 -6.57
C ARG A 215 -0.24 -13.04 -7.70
N ILE A 216 -0.19 -11.73 -7.84
CA ILE A 216 -0.91 -10.99 -8.88
C ILE A 216 0.11 -10.14 -9.65
N VAL A 217 0.23 -10.35 -10.95
CA VAL A 217 1.25 -9.75 -11.80
C VAL A 217 0.60 -9.01 -12.96
N ALA A 218 0.90 -7.73 -13.11
CA ALA A 218 0.47 -6.95 -14.26
C ALA A 218 1.23 -7.36 -15.52
N GLY A 219 0.59 -7.21 -16.66
CA GLY A 219 1.23 -7.43 -17.95
C GLY A 219 2.11 -6.25 -18.36
N ASN A 220 2.91 -6.43 -19.41
CA ASN A 220 3.87 -5.44 -19.90
C ASN A 220 3.35 -4.61 -21.09
N GLU A 221 2.19 -4.96 -21.63
CA GLU A 221 1.56 -4.23 -22.70
C GLU A 221 0.49 -3.25 -22.17
N ILE A 222 -0.08 -2.44 -23.06
CA ILE A 222 -1.06 -1.41 -22.67
C ILE A 222 -2.30 -2.07 -22.06
N ASP A 223 -2.79 -1.47 -20.98
CA ASP A 223 -4.04 -1.84 -20.27
C ASP A 223 -4.07 -3.28 -19.72
N GLN A 224 -2.92 -3.82 -19.36
CA GLN A 224 -2.84 -5.13 -18.74
C GLN A 224 -2.76 -5.03 -17.20
N CYS A 225 -3.75 -4.38 -16.60
CA CYS A 225 -3.85 -4.14 -15.16
C CYS A 225 -4.82 -5.14 -14.50
N PRO A 226 -4.32 -6.09 -13.69
CA PRO A 226 -5.21 -6.91 -12.88
C PRO A 226 -5.99 -6.06 -11.90
N THR A 227 -7.31 -6.29 -11.80
CA THR A 227 -8.20 -5.52 -10.93
C THR A 227 -9.05 -6.47 -10.09
N ILE A 228 -8.93 -6.36 -8.77
CA ILE A 228 -9.65 -7.19 -7.81
C ILE A 228 -10.58 -6.28 -7.00
N ARG A 229 -11.89 -6.50 -7.10
CA ARG A 229 -12.89 -5.56 -6.58
C ARG A 229 -13.92 -6.20 -5.69
N TYR A 230 -14.68 -5.35 -5.00
CA TYR A 230 -15.78 -5.70 -4.10
C TYR A 230 -15.31 -6.67 -3.03
N SER A 231 -16.02 -7.74 -2.78
CA SER A 231 -15.65 -8.74 -1.76
C SER A 231 -14.90 -9.94 -2.35
N SER A 232 -14.20 -9.74 -3.46
CA SER A 232 -13.40 -10.80 -4.08
C SER A 232 -12.17 -11.12 -3.24
N GLN A 233 -11.72 -12.37 -3.30
CA GLN A 233 -10.57 -12.86 -2.54
C GLN A 233 -9.66 -13.69 -3.43
N VAL A 234 -8.35 -13.47 -3.31
CA VAL A 234 -7.32 -14.26 -3.95
C VAL A 234 -6.38 -14.77 -2.88
N PHE A 235 -6.21 -16.08 -2.76
CA PHE A 235 -5.44 -16.67 -1.68
C PHE A 235 -4.86 -18.05 -2.05
N GLY A 236 -4.34 -18.79 -1.07
CA GLY A 236 -3.63 -20.04 -1.34
C GLY A 236 -2.36 -19.79 -2.14
N HIS A 237 -2.15 -20.54 -3.20
CA HIS A 237 -1.03 -20.38 -4.14
C HIS A 237 -1.51 -19.85 -5.50
N ALA A 238 -2.64 -19.16 -5.55
CA ALA A 238 -3.22 -18.68 -6.78
C ALA A 238 -2.29 -17.68 -7.50
N LEU A 239 -2.25 -17.76 -8.81
CA LEU A 239 -1.50 -16.85 -9.68
C LEU A 239 -2.46 -16.17 -10.67
N ILE A 240 -2.45 -14.85 -10.70
CA ILE A 240 -3.22 -14.04 -11.65
C ILE A 240 -2.25 -13.16 -12.43
N GLU A 241 -2.27 -13.24 -13.74
CA GLU A 241 -1.39 -12.49 -14.63
C GLU A 241 -2.17 -11.74 -15.70
N GLY A 242 -1.77 -10.50 -15.96
CA GLY A 242 -2.26 -9.71 -17.08
C GLY A 242 -3.61 -9.06 -16.84
N ASP A 243 -4.34 -8.84 -17.94
CA ASP A 243 -5.64 -8.15 -17.92
C ASP A 243 -6.72 -9.09 -17.38
N CYS A 244 -6.99 -8.95 -16.08
CA CYS A 244 -7.98 -9.74 -15.36
C CYS A 244 -8.82 -8.84 -14.49
N VAL A 245 -10.14 -9.02 -14.50
CA VAL A 245 -11.05 -8.30 -13.61
C VAL A 245 -11.87 -9.31 -12.81
N LEU A 246 -11.76 -9.23 -11.48
CA LEU A 246 -12.51 -10.05 -10.54
C LEU A 246 -13.44 -9.13 -9.74
N LYS A 247 -14.75 -9.40 -9.78
CA LYS A 247 -15.74 -8.58 -9.06
C LYS A 247 -16.93 -9.38 -8.56
N HIS A 248 -17.54 -8.93 -7.46
CA HIS A 248 -18.74 -9.50 -6.84
C HIS A 248 -18.57 -10.96 -6.36
N HIS A 249 -17.84 -11.16 -5.28
CA HIS A 249 -17.64 -12.46 -4.63
C HIS A 249 -16.92 -13.50 -5.51
N VAL A 250 -15.82 -13.10 -6.13
CA VAL A 250 -14.96 -14.03 -6.85
C VAL A 250 -13.87 -14.53 -5.91
N HIS A 251 -13.74 -15.86 -5.80
CA HIS A 251 -12.69 -16.49 -5.00
C HIS A 251 -11.77 -17.29 -5.91
N VAL A 252 -10.49 -16.94 -5.90
CA VAL A 252 -9.44 -17.65 -6.63
C VAL A 252 -8.43 -18.17 -5.61
N PHE A 253 -8.23 -19.48 -5.55
CA PHE A 253 -7.41 -20.08 -4.50
C PHE A 253 -6.81 -21.43 -4.91
N ASP A 254 -6.26 -22.18 -3.96
CA ASP A 254 -5.46 -23.37 -4.20
C ASP A 254 -4.30 -23.07 -5.17
N ASP A 255 -4.09 -23.86 -6.19
CA ASP A 255 -3.05 -23.68 -7.22
C ASP A 255 -3.61 -23.15 -8.54
N ALA A 256 -4.75 -22.49 -8.52
CA ALA A 256 -5.39 -21.96 -9.72
C ALA A 256 -4.52 -20.90 -10.42
N VAL A 257 -4.53 -20.91 -11.74
CA VAL A 257 -3.81 -19.94 -12.59
C VAL A 257 -4.77 -19.27 -13.55
N ILE A 258 -4.76 -17.94 -13.53
CA ILE A 258 -5.53 -17.12 -14.46
C ILE A 258 -4.57 -16.24 -15.26
N THR A 259 -4.61 -16.35 -16.57
CA THR A 259 -3.82 -15.53 -17.48
C THR A 259 -4.76 -14.71 -18.36
N GLY A 260 -4.71 -13.40 -18.21
CA GLY A 260 -5.61 -12.49 -18.90
C GLY A 260 -5.40 -12.41 -20.40
N GLY A 261 -6.51 -12.05 -21.07
CA GLY A 261 -6.48 -11.87 -22.49
C GLY A 261 -7.74 -11.30 -23.14
N PRO A 262 -8.59 -10.49 -22.49
CA PRO A 262 -8.91 -10.23 -21.08
C PRO A 262 -9.72 -11.35 -20.41
N VAL A 263 -9.50 -11.58 -19.12
CA VAL A 263 -10.36 -12.46 -18.32
C VAL A 263 -11.23 -11.61 -17.41
N GLN A 264 -12.55 -11.86 -17.41
CA GLN A 264 -13.48 -11.22 -16.51
C GLN A 264 -14.27 -12.27 -15.74
N LEU A 265 -14.24 -12.18 -14.41
CA LEU A 265 -14.97 -13.06 -13.50
C LEU A 265 -15.93 -12.20 -12.69
N ASP A 266 -17.22 -12.52 -12.74
CA ASP A 266 -18.26 -11.71 -12.14
C ASP A 266 -19.33 -12.56 -11.47
N ASP A 267 -19.64 -12.24 -10.23
CA ASP A 267 -20.75 -12.77 -9.45
C ASP A 267 -20.62 -14.25 -9.04
N ARG A 268 -20.04 -14.43 -7.86
CA ARG A 268 -19.95 -15.73 -7.16
C ARG A 268 -19.24 -16.81 -7.99
N ILE A 269 -18.05 -16.48 -8.44
CA ILE A 269 -17.17 -17.40 -9.17
C ILE A 269 -16.16 -17.99 -8.20
N LYS A 270 -15.89 -19.28 -8.33
CA LYS A 270 -14.78 -19.95 -7.66
C LYS A 270 -13.86 -20.60 -8.67
N ILE A 271 -12.60 -20.24 -8.65
CA ILE A 271 -11.56 -20.88 -9.45
C ILE A 271 -10.55 -21.47 -8.46
N CYS A 272 -10.44 -22.78 -8.42
CA CYS A 272 -9.63 -23.46 -7.39
C CYS A 272 -9.06 -24.79 -7.90
N GLY A 273 -8.47 -25.59 -7.01
CA GLY A 273 -7.73 -26.77 -7.38
C GLY A 273 -6.52 -26.41 -8.23
N GLN A 274 -6.33 -27.08 -9.35
CA GLN A 274 -5.28 -26.81 -10.33
C GLN A 274 -5.87 -26.24 -11.65
N ALA A 275 -7.05 -25.61 -11.55
CA ALA A 275 -7.75 -25.08 -12.70
C ALA A 275 -6.98 -23.94 -13.38
N ARG A 276 -7.15 -23.82 -14.68
CA ARG A 276 -6.52 -22.77 -15.51
C ARG A 276 -7.57 -22.06 -16.35
N VAL A 277 -7.48 -20.73 -16.38
CA VAL A 277 -8.34 -19.88 -17.21
C VAL A 277 -7.45 -18.93 -17.99
N THR A 278 -7.50 -18.96 -19.31
CA THR A 278 -6.59 -18.21 -20.17
C THR A 278 -7.32 -17.61 -21.39
N GLY A 279 -6.94 -16.41 -21.74
CA GLY A 279 -7.39 -15.73 -22.95
C GLY A 279 -8.58 -14.80 -22.73
N ASN A 280 -9.33 -14.53 -23.78
CA ASN A 280 -10.52 -13.68 -23.74
C ASN A 280 -11.72 -14.48 -23.19
N VAL A 281 -11.85 -14.52 -21.87
CA VAL A 281 -12.84 -15.36 -21.17
C VAL A 281 -13.68 -14.50 -20.25
N PHE A 282 -15.01 -14.63 -20.35
CA PHE A 282 -15.94 -14.02 -19.44
C PHE A 282 -16.76 -15.11 -18.72
N ILE A 283 -16.64 -15.19 -17.41
CA ILE A 283 -17.35 -16.15 -16.56
C ILE A 283 -18.21 -15.38 -15.57
N GLU A 284 -19.52 -15.68 -15.54
CA GLU A 284 -20.47 -14.99 -14.65
C GLU A 284 -21.51 -15.94 -14.04
N ASN A 285 -22.09 -15.54 -12.91
CA ASN A 285 -23.22 -16.15 -12.24
C ASN A 285 -23.00 -17.59 -11.74
N GLN A 286 -22.32 -17.72 -10.60
CA GLN A 286 -22.20 -18.98 -9.84
C GLN A 286 -21.50 -20.13 -10.54
N VAL A 287 -20.42 -19.85 -11.25
CA VAL A 287 -19.60 -20.90 -11.86
C VAL A 287 -18.46 -21.28 -10.93
N THR A 288 -18.24 -22.59 -10.76
CA THR A 288 -17.05 -23.12 -10.09
C THR A 288 -16.19 -23.87 -11.11
N VAL A 289 -14.91 -23.54 -11.15
CA VAL A 289 -13.92 -24.25 -11.98
C VAL A 289 -12.90 -24.84 -11.01
N THR A 290 -12.72 -26.16 -11.03
CA THR A 290 -11.89 -26.85 -10.05
C THR A 290 -11.19 -28.06 -10.65
N ASP A 291 -10.46 -28.80 -9.82
CA ASP A 291 -9.65 -29.96 -10.21
C ASP A 291 -8.60 -29.54 -11.27
N ASP A 292 -8.45 -30.29 -12.34
CA ASP A 292 -7.53 -30.01 -13.47
C ASP A 292 -8.24 -29.39 -14.67
N ALA A 293 -9.42 -28.80 -14.47
CA ALA A 293 -10.21 -28.21 -15.56
C ALA A 293 -9.47 -27.02 -16.19
N VAL A 294 -9.60 -26.86 -17.50
CA VAL A 294 -8.99 -25.80 -18.29
C VAL A 294 -10.05 -25.10 -19.12
N ILE A 295 -10.06 -23.77 -19.01
CA ILE A 295 -10.85 -22.89 -19.87
C ILE A 295 -9.88 -22.02 -20.65
N GLU A 296 -9.85 -22.15 -21.97
CA GLU A 296 -8.85 -21.48 -22.79
C GLU A 296 -9.48 -20.96 -24.08
N ALA A 297 -9.45 -19.65 -24.26
CA ALA A 297 -9.89 -18.98 -25.47
C ALA A 297 -8.68 -18.78 -26.40
N PHE A 298 -8.85 -19.05 -27.69
CA PHE A 298 -7.83 -18.93 -28.71
C PHE A 298 -8.08 -17.77 -29.67
N ASN A 299 -6.99 -17.17 -30.18
CA ASN A 299 -7.03 -16.16 -31.24
C ASN A 299 -7.89 -14.94 -30.95
N GLY A 300 -8.05 -14.59 -29.65
CA GLY A 300 -8.88 -13.46 -29.25
C GLY A 300 -10.39 -13.69 -29.38
N ASP A 301 -10.83 -14.86 -29.79
CA ASP A 301 -12.24 -15.19 -29.83
C ASP A 301 -12.82 -15.26 -28.42
N PRO A 302 -13.88 -14.53 -28.12
CA PRO A 302 -14.45 -14.50 -26.77
C PRO A 302 -15.10 -15.84 -26.39
N LEU A 303 -14.82 -16.31 -25.18
CA LEU A 303 -15.42 -17.48 -24.57
C LEU A 303 -16.27 -17.02 -23.39
N HIS A 304 -17.55 -17.33 -23.40
CA HIS A 304 -18.49 -16.88 -22.37
C HIS A 304 -19.15 -18.08 -21.67
N LEU A 305 -19.01 -18.13 -20.36
CA LEU A 305 -19.64 -19.11 -19.48
C LEU A 305 -20.52 -18.43 -18.47
N ARG A 306 -21.75 -18.90 -18.27
CA ARG A 306 -22.65 -18.35 -17.25
C ARG A 306 -23.66 -19.37 -16.75
N GLY A 307 -24.22 -19.06 -15.59
CA GLY A 307 -25.23 -19.88 -14.96
C GLY A 307 -24.63 -20.92 -14.02
N ALA A 308 -25.39 -21.28 -13.00
CA ALA A 308 -24.93 -22.18 -11.93
C ALA A 308 -24.41 -23.50 -12.50
N ARG A 309 -23.10 -23.70 -12.48
CA ARG A 309 -22.47 -24.91 -12.98
C ARG A 309 -21.12 -25.17 -12.35
N ILE A 310 -20.70 -26.40 -12.36
CA ILE A 310 -19.39 -26.85 -11.89
C ILE A 310 -18.65 -27.46 -13.09
N ILE A 311 -17.46 -26.93 -13.34
CA ILE A 311 -16.52 -27.42 -14.34
C ILE A 311 -15.37 -28.07 -13.57
N SER A 312 -15.18 -29.39 -13.72
CA SER A 312 -14.32 -30.18 -12.84
C SER A 312 -13.61 -31.30 -13.60
N GLY A 313 -12.82 -32.10 -12.86
CA GLY A 313 -12.08 -33.21 -13.42
C GLY A 313 -11.06 -32.73 -14.44
N ASN A 314 -11.06 -33.31 -15.62
CA ASN A 314 -10.21 -32.94 -16.75
C ASN A 314 -10.99 -32.23 -17.85
N GLU A 315 -12.09 -31.58 -17.53
CA GLU A 315 -12.85 -30.83 -18.53
C GLU A 315 -11.99 -29.78 -19.20
N TYR A 316 -12.14 -29.68 -20.52
CA TYR A 316 -11.39 -28.75 -21.34
C TYR A 316 -12.35 -27.96 -22.23
N ILE A 317 -12.54 -26.67 -21.93
CA ILE A 317 -13.49 -25.80 -22.63
C ILE A 317 -12.74 -24.77 -23.44
N THR A 318 -12.92 -24.79 -24.76
CA THR A 318 -12.24 -23.87 -25.70
C THR A 318 -13.21 -22.99 -26.48
N ARG A 319 -14.50 -23.21 -26.33
CA ARG A 319 -15.56 -22.46 -27.03
C ARG A 319 -16.72 -22.21 -26.07
N THR A 320 -17.44 -21.14 -26.34
CA THR A 320 -18.68 -20.86 -25.63
C THR A 320 -19.65 -22.05 -25.82
N PRO A 321 -20.13 -22.67 -24.72
CA PRO A 321 -21.10 -23.74 -24.83
C PRO A 321 -22.40 -23.25 -25.46
N VAL A 322 -22.89 -23.96 -26.47
CA VAL A 322 -24.19 -23.71 -27.06
C VAL A 322 -25.23 -24.33 -26.14
N ILE A 323 -26.10 -23.51 -25.56
CA ILE A 323 -27.28 -24.02 -24.85
C ILE A 323 -28.17 -24.60 -25.93
N GLY A 324 -28.24 -25.93 -26.02
CA GLY A 324 -29.14 -26.60 -26.97
C GLY A 324 -30.55 -26.14 -26.70
N ALA A 325 -31.19 -25.64 -27.75
CA ALA A 325 -32.64 -25.48 -27.73
C ALA A 325 -33.25 -26.89 -27.54
N ILE A 326 -33.97 -27.08 -26.43
CA ILE A 326 -34.85 -28.23 -26.22
C ILE A 326 -36.14 -27.96 -26.97
#